data_b4416c549de64d855ffcac3d36f2a294
#
_entry.id   b4416c549de64d855ffcac3d36f2a294
#
_cell.length_a   1.000
_cell.length_b   1.000
_cell.length_c   1.000
_cell.angle_alpha   90.00
_cell.angle_beta   90.00
_cell.angle_gamma   90.00
#
_symmetry.space_group_name_H-M   'P 1'
#
loop_
_entity.id
_entity.type
_entity.pdbx_description
1 polymer ?
#
loop_
_entity_poly.entity_id
_entity_poly.type
_entity_poly.pdbx_seq_one_letter_code
_entity_poly.pdbx_strand_id
1 'polypeptide(L)'
;FEWSAAWGYLRIMEALEGNANHSLEDSVNLQRDYKSVLARQVISKLPRISEYDQNLLGDWDFDLSPDSSSAALWAVWYYKHLIPNIKVLIDPYLQRPVGFSEIDSLTVLDLLDTERGKTIAYETLSPAISELKELLGENPATWNWGDLHQIKFSHPLYGIADHSTKQNLEIKPYPRGGSANTANNTGFSALDFNVRSGASFRMVIDVGSWDNSTMTNAPGQSGDPKSIFYDNLLEGWAKDQSFPLLYSREKIENNLALKIDL
;
A
#
# COMPACT_ATOMS: atom_id res chain seq x y z
N PHE A 1 -19.88 -12.44 13.03
CA PHE A 1 -18.62 -11.68 13.01
C PHE A 1 -18.32 -11.32 11.56
N GLU A 2 -18.19 -10.04 11.27
CA GLU A 2 -17.73 -9.57 9.96
C GLU A 2 -16.19 -9.47 10.01
N TRP A 3 -15.53 -10.27 9.19
CA TRP A 3 -14.09 -10.24 9.03
C TRP A 3 -13.76 -9.54 7.71
N SER A 4 -12.68 -8.78 7.68
CA SER A 4 -12.12 -8.29 6.43
C SER A 4 -11.72 -9.45 5.53
N ALA A 5 -11.83 -9.26 4.21
CA ALA A 5 -11.36 -10.27 3.26
C ALA A 5 -9.87 -10.59 3.44
N ALA A 6 -9.51 -11.85 3.34
CA ALA A 6 -8.23 -12.38 3.80
C ALA A 6 -7.08 -12.23 2.77
N TRP A 7 -7.08 -11.21 1.91
CA TRP A 7 -6.15 -11.09 0.78
C TRP A 7 -4.68 -11.06 1.19
N GLY A 8 -4.33 -10.24 2.20
CA GLY A 8 -2.98 -10.21 2.74
C GLY A 8 -2.56 -11.53 3.38
N TYR A 9 -3.47 -12.19 4.10
CA TYR A 9 -3.23 -13.53 4.66
C TYR A 9 -2.98 -14.56 3.56
N LEU A 10 -3.79 -14.58 2.50
CA LEU A 10 -3.60 -15.50 1.38
C LEU A 10 -2.24 -15.30 0.71
N ARG A 11 -1.79 -14.06 0.55
CA ARG A 11 -0.45 -13.78 0.01
C ARG A 11 0.66 -14.28 0.93
N ILE A 12 0.52 -14.08 2.23
CA ILE A 12 1.47 -14.59 3.23
C ILE A 12 1.55 -16.11 3.17
N MET A 13 0.41 -16.79 3.09
CA MET A 13 0.37 -18.25 2.98
C MET A 13 1.03 -18.76 1.70
N GLU A 14 0.74 -18.14 0.54
CA GLU A 14 1.42 -18.47 -0.72
C GLU A 14 2.94 -18.39 -0.61
N ALA A 15 3.46 -17.33 0.03
CA ALA A 15 4.90 -17.14 0.19
C ALA A 15 5.53 -18.19 1.14
N LEU A 16 4.86 -18.52 2.24
CA LEU A 16 5.35 -19.49 3.22
C LEU A 16 5.25 -20.93 2.71
N GLU A 17 4.18 -21.29 2.01
CA GLU A 17 4.00 -22.62 1.43
C GLU A 17 4.91 -22.85 0.23
N GLY A 18 5.25 -21.79 -0.50
CA GLY A 18 6.16 -21.84 -1.66
C GLY A 18 7.63 -21.99 -1.30
N ASN A 19 8.04 -21.82 -0.04
CA ASN A 19 9.44 -21.88 0.39
C ASN A 19 9.59 -22.64 1.72
N ALA A 20 9.96 -23.91 1.63
CA ALA A 20 10.16 -24.77 2.80
C ALA A 20 11.37 -24.36 3.68
N ASN A 21 12.30 -23.55 3.15
CA ASN A 21 13.51 -23.09 3.84
C ASN A 21 13.49 -21.56 4.04
N HIS A 22 12.40 -21.05 4.60
CA HIS A 22 12.18 -19.63 4.81
C HIS A 22 13.27 -19.01 5.69
N SER A 23 14.01 -18.05 5.13
CA SER A 23 15.11 -17.34 5.78
C SER A 23 14.65 -16.06 6.49
N LEU A 24 15.57 -15.42 7.24
CA LEU A 24 15.33 -14.08 7.79
C LEU A 24 15.09 -13.04 6.68
N GLU A 25 15.85 -13.13 5.59
CA GLU A 25 15.68 -12.25 4.43
C GLU A 25 14.32 -12.45 3.76
N ASP A 26 13.86 -13.69 3.62
CA ASP A 26 12.50 -13.98 3.13
C ASP A 26 11.44 -13.34 4.02
N SER A 27 11.62 -13.35 5.35
CA SER A 27 10.72 -12.68 6.30
C SER A 27 10.71 -11.16 6.11
N VAL A 28 11.88 -10.55 5.90
CA VAL A 28 12.00 -9.12 5.61
C VAL A 28 11.32 -8.79 4.28
N ASN A 29 11.55 -9.59 3.24
CA ASN A 29 10.96 -9.41 1.92
C ASN A 29 9.44 -9.58 1.94
N LEU A 30 8.93 -10.55 2.71
CA LEU A 30 7.48 -10.73 2.88
C LEU A 30 6.81 -9.54 3.54
N GLN A 31 7.45 -8.87 4.49
CA GLN A 31 6.95 -7.62 5.08
C GLN A 31 6.92 -6.43 4.11
N ARG A 32 7.58 -6.56 2.95
CA ARG A 32 7.66 -5.55 1.88
C ARG A 32 6.85 -5.95 0.64
N ASP A 33 6.21 -7.10 0.67
CA ASP A 33 5.55 -7.68 -0.49
C ASP A 33 4.31 -6.87 -0.89
N TYR A 34 4.30 -6.41 -2.14
CA TYR A 34 3.26 -5.59 -2.75
C TYR A 34 2.30 -6.39 -3.64
N LYS A 35 2.47 -7.71 -3.75
CA LYS A 35 1.61 -8.56 -4.57
C LYS A 35 0.16 -8.52 -4.10
N SER A 36 -0.75 -8.25 -5.02
CA SER A 36 -2.18 -8.18 -4.76
C SER A 36 -2.91 -9.43 -5.25
N VAL A 37 -3.26 -10.31 -4.32
CA VAL A 37 -4.14 -11.45 -4.62
C VAL A 37 -5.51 -10.97 -5.09
N LEU A 38 -6.03 -9.88 -4.50
CA LEU A 38 -7.29 -9.28 -4.95
C LEU A 38 -7.25 -8.85 -6.41
N ALA A 39 -6.20 -8.11 -6.82
CA ALA A 39 -6.07 -7.68 -8.21
C ALA A 39 -6.01 -8.86 -9.16
N ARG A 40 -5.23 -9.89 -8.82
CA ARG A 40 -5.14 -11.12 -9.59
C ARG A 40 -6.49 -11.81 -9.75
N GLN A 41 -7.27 -11.92 -8.68
CA GLN A 41 -8.61 -12.54 -8.72
C GLN A 41 -9.59 -11.73 -9.57
N VAL A 42 -9.63 -10.41 -9.41
CA VAL A 42 -10.53 -9.53 -10.17
C VAL A 42 -10.17 -9.55 -11.66
N ILE A 43 -8.89 -9.36 -12.01
CA ILE A 43 -8.43 -9.34 -13.41
C ILE A 43 -8.68 -10.70 -14.09
N SER A 44 -8.53 -11.82 -13.37
CA SER A 44 -8.80 -13.15 -13.93
C SER A 44 -10.26 -13.37 -14.33
N LYS A 45 -11.20 -12.61 -13.81
CA LYS A 45 -12.64 -12.68 -14.16
C LYS A 45 -13.02 -11.79 -15.33
N LEU A 46 -12.13 -10.92 -15.78
CA LEU A 46 -12.42 -10.07 -16.92
C LEU A 46 -12.39 -10.89 -18.22
N PRO A 47 -13.37 -10.70 -19.13
CA PRO A 47 -13.24 -11.22 -20.49
C PRO A 47 -11.99 -10.62 -21.13
N ARG A 48 -11.45 -11.28 -22.17
CA ARG A 48 -10.31 -10.74 -22.93
C ARG A 48 -10.62 -9.32 -23.38
N ILE A 49 -9.89 -8.37 -22.82
CA ILE A 49 -10.00 -6.95 -23.03
C ILE A 49 -9.36 -6.60 -24.40
N SER A 50 -9.61 -5.40 -24.91
CA SER A 50 -9.00 -4.93 -26.17
C SER A 50 -7.47 -5.07 -26.13
N GLU A 51 -6.82 -5.16 -27.29
CA GLU A 51 -5.35 -5.31 -27.40
C GLU A 51 -4.60 -4.19 -26.65
N TYR A 52 -5.17 -2.98 -26.61
CA TYR A 52 -4.61 -1.84 -25.87
C TYR A 52 -4.68 -2.04 -24.36
N ASP A 53 -5.79 -2.53 -23.85
CA ASP A 53 -6.01 -2.75 -22.41
C ASP A 53 -5.24 -3.98 -21.92
N GLN A 54 -5.03 -4.97 -22.79
CA GLN A 54 -4.16 -6.12 -22.51
C GLN A 54 -2.71 -5.69 -22.26
N ASN A 55 -2.20 -4.70 -22.99
CA ASN A 55 -0.86 -4.18 -22.79
C ASN A 55 -0.67 -3.49 -21.44
N LEU A 56 -1.75 -2.99 -20.80
CA LEU A 56 -1.70 -2.30 -19.53
C LEU A 56 -1.90 -3.23 -18.31
N LEU A 57 -2.70 -4.28 -18.44
CA LEU A 57 -3.07 -5.17 -17.34
C LEU A 57 -2.79 -6.66 -17.62
N GLY A 58 -2.62 -7.07 -18.90
CA GLY A 58 -2.56 -8.48 -19.28
C GLY A 58 -1.29 -9.20 -18.82
N ASP A 59 -0.14 -8.55 -18.92
CA ASP A 59 1.17 -9.08 -18.54
C ASP A 59 1.61 -8.60 -17.16
N TRP A 60 0.71 -7.91 -16.42
CA TRP A 60 1.01 -7.43 -15.08
C TRP A 60 1.13 -8.57 -14.10
N ASP A 61 2.18 -8.56 -13.30
CA ASP A 61 2.48 -9.55 -12.27
C ASP A 61 1.78 -9.29 -10.93
N PHE A 62 0.82 -8.34 -10.92
CA PHE A 62 0.01 -7.90 -9.77
C PHE A 62 0.83 -7.28 -8.62
N ASP A 63 2.02 -6.81 -8.91
CA ASP A 63 2.85 -6.09 -7.97
C ASP A 63 2.44 -4.60 -7.94
N LEU A 64 2.03 -4.11 -6.76
CA LEU A 64 1.67 -2.72 -6.55
C LEU A 64 2.92 -1.90 -6.14
N SER A 65 4.05 -2.10 -6.83
CA SER A 65 5.25 -1.30 -6.60
C SER A 65 5.02 0.18 -6.93
N PRO A 66 5.78 1.10 -6.31
CA PRO A 66 5.57 2.53 -6.52
C PRO A 66 5.73 2.99 -7.98
N ASP A 67 6.52 2.28 -8.77
CA ASP A 67 6.82 2.57 -10.18
C ASP A 67 5.94 1.79 -11.17
N SER A 68 4.95 1.05 -10.68
CA SER A 68 4.05 0.25 -11.52
C SER A 68 2.93 1.10 -12.13
N SER A 69 2.88 1.18 -13.45
CA SER A 69 1.80 1.83 -14.19
C SER A 69 0.49 1.02 -14.13
N SER A 70 0.61 -0.30 -14.18
CA SER A 70 -0.55 -1.20 -14.05
C SER A 70 -1.19 -1.09 -12.66
N ALA A 71 -0.39 -0.89 -11.61
CA ALA A 71 -0.90 -0.67 -10.25
C ALA A 71 -1.65 0.66 -10.14
N ALA A 72 -1.18 1.73 -10.79
CA ALA A 72 -1.88 3.01 -10.87
C ALA A 72 -3.25 2.84 -11.57
N LEU A 73 -3.27 2.15 -12.71
CA LEU A 73 -4.51 1.86 -13.43
C LEU A 73 -5.46 0.98 -12.61
N TRP A 74 -4.94 -0.09 -12.00
CA TRP A 74 -5.71 -0.96 -11.12
C TRP A 74 -6.39 -0.16 -10.00
N ALA A 75 -5.64 0.69 -9.30
CA ALA A 75 -6.16 1.42 -8.15
C ALA A 75 -7.23 2.43 -8.56
N VAL A 76 -7.01 3.23 -9.59
CA VAL A 76 -7.99 4.20 -10.09
C VAL A 76 -9.22 3.47 -10.61
N TRP A 77 -9.04 2.45 -11.46
CA TRP A 77 -10.16 1.70 -12.01
C TRP A 77 -10.97 0.99 -10.93
N TYR A 78 -10.34 0.19 -10.07
CA TYR A 78 -11.06 -0.64 -9.10
C TYR A 78 -11.80 0.21 -8.05
N TYR A 79 -11.11 1.18 -7.44
CA TYR A 79 -11.67 1.92 -6.31
C TYR A 79 -12.54 3.12 -6.71
N LYS A 80 -12.25 3.79 -7.84
CA LYS A 80 -13.00 4.98 -8.26
C LYS A 80 -14.03 4.72 -9.36
N HIS A 81 -13.83 3.70 -10.16
CA HIS A 81 -14.73 3.41 -11.28
C HIS A 81 -15.50 2.10 -11.12
N LEU A 82 -14.83 0.98 -10.83
CA LEU A 82 -15.54 -0.29 -10.75
C LEU A 82 -16.49 -0.37 -9.55
N ILE A 83 -15.98 -0.18 -8.33
CA ILE A 83 -16.81 -0.31 -7.11
C ILE A 83 -18.04 0.60 -7.14
N PRO A 84 -17.93 1.91 -7.43
CA PRO A 84 -19.10 2.78 -7.48
C PRO A 84 -20.16 2.35 -8.51
N ASN A 85 -19.73 1.85 -9.66
CA ASN A 85 -20.65 1.44 -10.72
C ASN A 85 -21.24 0.04 -10.49
N ILE A 86 -20.47 -0.90 -9.96
CA ILE A 86 -20.99 -2.25 -9.65
C ILE A 86 -21.96 -2.22 -8.47
N LYS A 87 -21.84 -1.24 -7.59
CA LYS A 87 -22.74 -1.00 -6.44
C LYS A 87 -24.21 -0.91 -6.87
N VAL A 88 -24.50 -0.35 -8.03
CA VAL A 88 -25.88 -0.22 -8.53
C VAL A 88 -26.60 -1.57 -8.66
N LEU A 89 -25.85 -2.67 -8.77
CA LEU A 89 -26.41 -4.02 -8.86
C LEU A 89 -26.96 -4.53 -7.52
N ILE A 90 -26.45 -4.00 -6.41
CA ILE A 90 -26.87 -4.42 -5.06
C ILE A 90 -27.77 -3.39 -4.37
N ASP A 91 -27.69 -2.10 -4.74
CA ASP A 91 -28.47 -1.03 -4.10
C ASP A 91 -29.97 -1.33 -3.95
N PRO A 92 -30.66 -1.93 -4.95
CA PRO A 92 -32.08 -2.25 -4.80
C PRO A 92 -32.38 -3.28 -3.71
N TYR A 93 -31.38 -4.04 -3.25
CA TYR A 93 -31.54 -5.12 -2.26
C TYR A 93 -31.06 -4.70 -0.87
N LEU A 94 -30.49 -3.50 -0.72
CA LEU A 94 -29.99 -3.02 0.55
C LEU A 94 -31.10 -2.40 1.39
N GLN A 95 -31.12 -2.73 2.69
CA GLN A 95 -32.08 -2.14 3.64
C GLN A 95 -31.75 -0.70 4.02
N ARG A 96 -30.51 -0.26 3.78
CA ARG A 96 -30.01 1.11 3.99
C ARG A 96 -28.97 1.46 2.92
N PRO A 97 -28.78 2.74 2.63
CA PRO A 97 -27.64 3.14 1.81
C PRO A 97 -26.32 2.70 2.47
N VAL A 98 -25.42 2.13 1.68
CA VAL A 98 -24.05 1.80 2.11
C VAL A 98 -23.05 2.66 1.33
N GLY A 99 -21.96 3.03 1.99
CA GLY A 99 -20.83 3.70 1.33
C GLY A 99 -20.08 2.74 0.39
N PHE A 100 -19.30 3.27 -0.53
CA PHE A 100 -18.47 2.46 -1.43
C PHE A 100 -17.46 1.60 -0.67
N SER A 101 -16.91 2.11 0.43
CA SER A 101 -15.97 1.41 1.30
C SER A 101 -16.60 0.27 2.11
N GLU A 102 -17.92 0.18 2.14
CA GLU A 102 -18.65 -0.89 2.82
C GLU A 102 -18.94 -2.09 1.90
N ILE A 103 -18.63 -1.98 0.61
CA ILE A 103 -18.80 -3.10 -0.33
C ILE A 103 -17.60 -4.03 -0.17
N ASP A 104 -17.87 -5.24 0.29
CA ASP A 104 -16.86 -6.26 0.41
C ASP A 104 -16.34 -6.70 -0.96
N SER A 105 -15.04 -6.92 -1.05
CA SER A 105 -14.38 -7.37 -2.28
C SER A 105 -14.80 -8.76 -2.75
N LEU A 106 -15.28 -9.63 -1.86
CA LEU A 106 -15.88 -10.92 -2.25
C LEU A 106 -17.19 -10.70 -2.99
N THR A 107 -18.02 -9.77 -2.52
CA THR A 107 -19.26 -9.37 -3.22
C THR A 107 -18.94 -8.83 -4.63
N VAL A 108 -17.87 -8.03 -4.78
CA VAL A 108 -17.42 -7.56 -6.10
C VAL A 108 -17.06 -8.74 -7.00
N LEU A 109 -16.32 -9.73 -6.48
CA LEU A 109 -15.95 -10.93 -7.25
C LEU A 109 -17.17 -11.74 -7.68
N ASP A 110 -18.17 -11.93 -6.80
CA ASP A 110 -19.41 -12.64 -7.12
C ASP A 110 -20.20 -11.91 -8.22
N LEU A 111 -20.28 -10.58 -8.15
CA LEU A 111 -20.94 -9.77 -9.17
C LEU A 111 -20.21 -9.83 -10.52
N LEU A 112 -18.88 -9.92 -10.53
CA LEU A 112 -18.09 -10.09 -11.74
C LEU A 112 -18.29 -11.46 -12.44
N ASP A 113 -18.87 -12.45 -11.76
CA ASP A 113 -19.29 -13.71 -12.40
C ASP A 113 -20.58 -13.54 -13.23
N THR A 114 -21.31 -12.45 -13.04
CA THR A 114 -22.52 -12.14 -13.82
C THR A 114 -22.17 -11.38 -15.11
N GLU A 115 -22.98 -11.57 -16.16
CA GLU A 115 -22.80 -10.85 -17.43
C GLU A 115 -22.90 -9.32 -17.24
N ARG A 116 -23.77 -8.85 -16.36
CA ARG A 116 -23.93 -7.43 -16.08
C ARG A 116 -22.71 -6.85 -15.35
N GLY A 117 -22.15 -7.59 -14.37
CA GLY A 117 -20.92 -7.19 -13.66
C GLY A 117 -19.73 -7.13 -14.59
N LYS A 118 -19.56 -8.09 -15.49
CA LYS A 118 -18.52 -8.06 -16.54
C LYS A 118 -18.67 -6.86 -17.48
N THR A 119 -19.90 -6.56 -17.89
CA THR A 119 -20.20 -5.39 -18.72
C THR A 119 -19.78 -4.10 -18.02
N ILE A 120 -20.16 -3.92 -16.75
CA ILE A 120 -19.77 -2.74 -15.95
C ILE A 120 -18.25 -2.65 -15.82
N ALA A 121 -17.59 -3.76 -15.53
CA ALA A 121 -16.12 -3.79 -15.40
C ALA A 121 -15.44 -3.30 -16.70
N TYR A 122 -15.94 -3.72 -17.84
CA TYR A 122 -15.45 -3.30 -19.14
C TYR A 122 -15.74 -1.82 -19.43
N GLU A 123 -16.99 -1.38 -19.23
CA GLU A 123 -17.43 0.00 -19.49
C GLU A 123 -16.69 1.03 -18.61
N THR A 124 -16.21 0.64 -17.44
CA THR A 124 -15.54 1.53 -16.47
C THR A 124 -14.03 1.64 -16.68
N LEU A 125 -13.42 0.83 -17.54
CA LEU A 125 -11.97 0.85 -17.76
C LEU A 125 -11.52 2.10 -18.56
N SER A 126 -12.22 2.43 -19.64
CA SER A 126 -11.90 3.60 -20.46
C SER A 126 -12.01 4.93 -19.70
N PRO A 127 -13.05 5.18 -18.87
CA PRO A 127 -13.07 6.33 -17.98
C PRO A 127 -11.91 6.39 -17.00
N ALA A 128 -11.49 5.24 -16.43
CA ALA A 128 -10.35 5.19 -15.52
C ALA A 128 -9.03 5.56 -16.22
N ILE A 129 -8.83 5.09 -17.45
CA ILE A 129 -7.67 5.47 -18.29
C ILE A 129 -7.70 6.97 -18.58
N SER A 130 -8.87 7.52 -18.90
CA SER A 130 -9.00 8.96 -19.14
C SER A 130 -8.66 9.79 -17.91
N GLU A 131 -9.12 9.38 -16.71
CA GLU A 131 -8.77 10.04 -15.47
C GLU A 131 -7.25 9.96 -15.19
N LEU A 132 -6.61 8.81 -15.44
CA LEU A 132 -5.16 8.70 -15.26
C LEU A 132 -4.37 9.59 -16.21
N LYS A 133 -4.82 9.77 -17.44
CA LYS A 133 -4.22 10.73 -18.37
C LYS A 133 -4.29 12.15 -17.84
N GLU A 134 -5.40 12.52 -17.23
CA GLU A 134 -5.54 13.84 -16.58
C GLU A 134 -4.63 13.98 -15.35
N LEU A 135 -4.48 12.92 -14.56
CA LEU A 135 -3.70 12.94 -13.31
C LEU A 135 -2.18 12.82 -13.55
N LEU A 136 -1.76 11.93 -14.46
CA LEU A 136 -0.36 11.52 -14.62
C LEU A 136 0.21 11.78 -16.03
N GLY A 137 -0.61 12.31 -16.95
CA GLY A 137 -0.20 12.62 -18.31
C GLY A 137 -0.57 11.53 -19.34
N GLU A 138 -0.45 11.88 -20.62
CA GLU A 138 -0.95 11.08 -21.75
C GLU A 138 -0.24 9.74 -21.97
N ASN A 139 0.99 9.59 -21.50
CA ASN A 139 1.79 8.40 -21.76
C ASN A 139 1.67 7.38 -20.61
N PRO A 140 0.98 6.25 -20.79
CA PRO A 140 0.83 5.23 -19.75
C PRO A 140 2.15 4.66 -19.22
N ALA A 141 3.21 4.65 -20.03
CA ALA A 141 4.52 4.15 -19.60
C ALA A 141 5.20 5.02 -18.53
N THR A 142 4.69 6.23 -18.31
CA THR A 142 5.19 7.16 -17.26
C THR A 142 4.29 7.21 -16.03
N TRP A 143 3.22 6.47 -16.00
CA TRP A 143 2.36 6.41 -14.83
C TRP A 143 3.05 5.61 -13.71
N ASN A 144 3.08 6.18 -12.53
CA ASN A 144 3.62 5.52 -11.36
C ASN A 144 2.56 5.46 -10.26
N TRP A 145 2.37 4.30 -9.65
CA TRP A 145 1.48 4.19 -8.49
C TRP A 145 1.89 5.14 -7.36
N GLY A 146 3.19 5.27 -7.11
CA GLY A 146 3.75 6.12 -6.08
C GLY A 146 3.55 7.63 -6.29
N ASP A 147 3.20 8.08 -7.49
CA ASP A 147 2.85 9.49 -7.73
C ASP A 147 1.46 9.81 -7.15
N LEU A 148 0.57 8.81 -7.06
CA LEU A 148 -0.74 8.90 -6.41
C LEU A 148 -0.67 8.44 -4.95
N HIS A 149 -0.03 7.30 -4.69
CA HIS A 149 0.03 6.63 -3.40
C HIS A 149 1.25 7.08 -2.60
N GLN A 150 1.08 8.17 -1.87
CA GLN A 150 2.13 8.79 -1.08
C GLN A 150 1.87 8.68 0.41
N ILE A 151 2.95 8.43 1.18
CA ILE A 151 2.90 8.59 2.63
C ILE A 151 3.11 10.05 2.98
N LYS A 152 2.17 10.61 3.75
CA LYS A 152 2.21 11.98 4.24
C LYS A 152 2.01 11.96 5.75
N PHE A 153 3.02 12.40 6.48
CA PHE A 153 2.91 12.61 7.92
C PHE A 153 2.59 14.07 8.20
N SER A 154 1.59 14.31 9.03
CA SER A 154 1.25 15.64 9.53
C SER A 154 1.53 15.72 11.02
N HIS A 155 2.28 16.72 11.44
CA HIS A 155 2.50 16.97 12.86
C HIS A 155 1.16 17.28 13.56
N PRO A 156 0.89 16.80 14.78
CA PRO A 156 -0.37 17.02 15.49
C PRO A 156 -0.75 18.50 15.63
N LEU A 157 0.22 19.38 15.75
CA LEU A 157 -0.01 20.85 15.84
C LEU A 157 -0.20 21.53 14.48
N TYR A 158 -0.06 20.83 13.35
CA TYR A 158 -0.11 21.44 12.03
C TYR A 158 -1.43 22.19 11.77
N GLY A 159 -2.56 21.67 12.27
CA GLY A 159 -3.88 22.29 12.06
C GLY A 159 -4.06 23.66 12.74
N ILE A 160 -3.36 23.90 13.84
CA ILE A 160 -3.48 25.14 14.65
C ILE A 160 -2.28 26.09 14.51
N ALA A 161 -1.23 25.66 13.80
CA ALA A 161 0.00 26.43 13.61
C ALA A 161 -0.21 27.59 12.63
N ASP A 162 0.55 28.66 12.79
CA ASP A 162 0.66 29.74 11.80
C ASP A 162 1.47 29.27 10.56
N HIS A 163 1.50 30.10 9.52
CA HIS A 163 2.12 29.74 8.26
C HIS A 163 3.61 29.40 8.39
N SER A 164 4.37 30.15 9.17
CA SER A 164 5.81 29.93 9.35
C SER A 164 6.09 28.65 10.14
N THR A 165 5.31 28.40 11.16
CA THR A 165 5.39 27.16 11.96
C THR A 165 5.02 25.93 11.11
N LYS A 166 3.97 26.02 10.28
CA LYS A 166 3.60 24.95 9.36
C LYS A 166 4.75 24.52 8.45
N GLN A 167 5.47 25.46 7.89
CA GLN A 167 6.65 25.17 7.04
C GLN A 167 7.72 24.36 7.79
N ASN A 168 7.94 24.64 9.06
CA ASN A 168 8.90 23.90 9.88
C ASN A 168 8.39 22.51 10.28
N LEU A 169 7.05 22.33 10.38
CA LEU A 169 6.44 21.06 10.74
C LEU A 169 6.25 20.13 9.55
N GLU A 170 6.43 20.62 8.33
CA GLU A 170 6.17 19.86 7.11
C GLU A 170 7.21 18.76 6.92
N ILE A 171 6.73 17.54 6.70
CA ILE A 171 7.54 16.38 6.33
C ILE A 171 7.30 16.10 4.85
N LYS A 172 8.39 15.98 4.08
CA LYS A 172 8.32 15.66 2.66
C LYS A 172 7.58 14.33 2.44
N PRO A 173 6.59 14.28 1.55
CA PRO A 173 5.94 13.03 1.22
C PRO A 173 6.87 12.10 0.42
N TYR A 174 6.65 10.79 0.57
CA TYR A 174 7.38 9.77 -0.19
C TYR A 174 6.41 8.83 -0.92
N PRO A 175 6.75 8.40 -2.15
CA PRO A 175 6.03 7.34 -2.84
C PRO A 175 6.03 6.05 -2.01
N ARG A 176 4.92 5.32 -2.06
CA ARG A 176 4.78 4.05 -1.36
C ARG A 176 4.06 3.02 -2.23
N GLY A 177 4.47 1.76 -2.17
CA GLY A 177 3.79 0.66 -2.81
C GLY A 177 2.72 0.02 -1.94
N GLY A 178 1.98 -0.90 -2.53
CA GLY A 178 1.00 -1.75 -1.85
C GLY A 178 -0.38 -1.14 -1.70
N SER A 179 -1.17 -1.74 -0.83
CA SER A 179 -2.54 -1.36 -0.45
C SER A 179 -2.90 -1.97 0.91
N ALA A 180 -4.11 -1.75 1.41
CA ALA A 180 -4.63 -2.45 2.59
C ALA A 180 -4.75 -3.98 2.40
N ASN A 181 -4.75 -4.45 1.15
CA ASN A 181 -4.95 -5.85 0.77
C ASN A 181 -3.64 -6.60 0.43
N THR A 182 -2.49 -5.95 0.54
CA THR A 182 -1.16 -6.53 0.34
C THR A 182 -0.50 -6.89 1.67
N ALA A 183 0.52 -7.77 1.66
CA ALA A 183 1.20 -8.18 2.89
C ALA A 183 1.90 -7.01 3.59
N ASN A 184 2.44 -6.03 2.84
CA ASN A 184 3.05 -4.83 3.41
C ASN A 184 2.07 -3.87 4.09
N ASN A 185 0.79 -3.99 3.83
CA ASN A 185 -0.34 -3.26 4.41
C ASN A 185 -0.15 -1.74 4.46
N THR A 186 -0.50 -1.08 3.36
CA THR A 186 -0.51 0.39 3.21
C THR A 186 -1.87 0.85 2.70
N GLY A 187 -2.82 0.99 3.64
CA GLY A 187 -4.19 1.40 3.32
C GLY A 187 -4.26 2.88 2.94
N PHE A 188 -5.11 3.19 1.97
CA PHE A 188 -5.29 4.54 1.43
C PHE A 188 -6.77 4.95 1.34
N SER A 189 -7.00 6.23 1.08
CA SER A 189 -8.32 6.75 0.73
C SER A 189 -8.48 6.78 -0.80
N ALA A 190 -9.61 6.27 -1.31
CA ALA A 190 -9.91 6.35 -2.75
C ALA A 190 -10.15 7.80 -3.25
N LEU A 191 -10.25 8.78 -2.36
CA LEU A 191 -10.42 10.18 -2.73
C LEU A 191 -9.14 10.79 -3.31
N ASP A 192 -7.98 10.43 -2.75
CA ASP A 192 -6.69 11.04 -3.09
C ASP A 192 -5.52 10.06 -3.12
N PHE A 193 -5.79 8.77 -2.90
CA PHE A 193 -4.84 7.66 -2.84
C PHE A 193 -3.71 7.79 -1.82
N ASN A 194 -3.68 8.85 -0.99
CA ASN A 194 -2.67 8.98 0.04
C ASN A 194 -2.81 7.88 1.11
N VAL A 195 -1.68 7.39 1.59
CA VAL A 195 -1.63 6.40 2.67
C VAL A 195 -2.26 6.97 3.94
N ARG A 196 -3.19 6.23 4.53
CA ARG A 196 -3.92 6.58 5.77
C ARG A 196 -3.63 5.64 6.92
N SER A 197 -3.23 4.42 6.62
CA SER A 197 -2.94 3.39 7.63
C SER A 197 -1.89 2.42 7.12
N GLY A 198 -1.22 1.74 8.04
CA GLY A 198 -0.23 0.74 7.69
C GLY A 198 0.71 0.43 8.84
N ALA A 199 1.64 -0.50 8.59
CA ALA A 199 2.64 -0.91 9.57
C ALA A 199 3.82 0.08 9.55
N SER A 200 3.82 1.06 10.47
CA SER A 200 4.97 1.96 10.65
C SER A 200 6.17 1.23 11.23
N PHE A 201 5.95 0.40 12.23
CA PHE A 201 6.98 -0.43 12.84
C PHE A 201 6.95 -1.85 12.29
N ARG A 202 8.12 -2.34 11.85
CA ARG A 202 8.34 -3.72 11.42
C ARG A 202 9.64 -4.23 11.99
N MET A 203 9.69 -5.51 12.36
CA MET A 203 10.92 -6.16 12.82
C MET A 203 10.95 -7.62 12.40
N VAL A 204 12.15 -8.15 12.23
CA VAL A 204 12.44 -9.57 12.09
C VAL A 204 13.50 -9.92 13.11
N ILE A 205 13.20 -10.89 13.97
CA ILE A 205 14.04 -11.29 15.08
C ILE A 205 14.71 -12.64 14.79
N ASP A 206 16.05 -12.66 14.85
CA ASP A 206 16.83 -13.89 14.85
C ASP A 206 16.99 -14.37 16.29
N VAL A 207 16.20 -15.38 16.68
CA VAL A 207 16.27 -15.95 18.04
C VAL A 207 17.53 -16.79 18.28
N GLY A 208 18.24 -17.16 17.21
CA GLY A 208 19.54 -17.88 17.29
C GLY A 208 20.72 -16.93 17.46
N SER A 209 20.61 -15.69 16.92
CA SER A 209 21.64 -14.65 17.01
C SER A 209 20.99 -13.26 17.01
N TRP A 210 20.62 -12.77 18.16
CA TRP A 210 19.81 -11.56 18.33
C TRP A 210 20.33 -10.32 17.61
N ASP A 211 21.64 -10.17 17.47
CA ASP A 211 22.27 -9.06 16.75
C ASP A 211 22.10 -9.11 15.20
N ASN A 212 21.60 -10.23 14.68
CA ASN A 212 21.22 -10.34 13.26
C ASN A 212 19.80 -9.82 13.00
N SER A 213 19.09 -9.42 14.05
CA SER A 213 17.73 -8.90 13.94
C SER A 213 17.72 -7.54 13.24
N THR A 214 16.63 -7.25 12.55
CA THR A 214 16.45 -5.99 11.83
C THR A 214 15.10 -5.35 12.13
N MET A 215 15.03 -4.04 11.99
CA MET A 215 13.79 -3.30 12.16
C MET A 215 13.71 -2.11 11.20
N THR A 216 12.53 -1.54 11.08
CA THR A 216 12.30 -0.21 10.49
C THR A 216 11.16 0.48 11.23
N ASN A 217 11.11 1.81 11.14
CA ASN A 217 10.01 2.62 11.71
C ASN A 217 9.90 3.95 10.96
N ALA A 218 8.81 4.69 11.16
CA ALA A 218 8.56 6.00 10.58
C ALA A 218 7.70 6.87 11.51
N PRO A 219 7.82 8.21 11.38
CA PRO A 219 8.77 8.98 10.56
C PRO A 219 10.13 9.15 11.24
N GLY A 220 10.20 9.26 12.55
CA GLY A 220 11.37 9.46 13.39
C GLY A 220 11.00 9.32 14.86
N GLN A 221 11.91 9.65 15.77
CA GLN A 221 11.75 9.45 17.22
C GLN A 221 11.61 10.78 17.99
N SER A 222 11.55 11.92 17.31
CA SER A 222 11.39 13.25 17.92
C SER A 222 10.13 13.96 17.41
N GLY A 223 9.42 14.64 18.30
CA GLY A 223 8.36 15.59 17.95
C GLY A 223 8.87 17.01 17.65
N ASP A 224 10.16 17.29 17.84
CA ASP A 224 10.76 18.58 17.53
C ASP A 224 11.25 18.61 16.08
N PRO A 225 10.68 19.47 15.21
CA PRO A 225 11.07 19.56 13.80
C PRO A 225 12.53 20.07 13.60
N LYS A 226 13.17 20.60 14.63
CA LYS A 226 14.58 20.97 14.60
C LYS A 226 15.53 19.83 14.92
N SER A 227 15.00 18.72 15.42
CA SER A 227 15.77 17.53 15.75
C SER A 227 16.14 16.76 14.47
N ILE A 228 17.36 16.26 14.39
CA ILE A 228 17.80 15.32 13.35
C ILE A 228 17.01 14.00 13.39
N PHE A 229 16.28 13.73 14.46
CA PHE A 229 15.46 12.54 14.65
C PHE A 229 13.96 12.78 14.37
N TYR A 230 13.61 13.90 13.74
CA TYR A 230 12.22 14.24 13.44
C TYR A 230 11.62 13.33 12.35
N ASP A 231 12.35 13.15 11.24
CA ASP A 231 11.91 12.38 10.06
C ASP A 231 12.99 11.45 9.48
N ASN A 232 14.10 11.27 10.19
CA ASN A 232 15.30 10.56 9.72
C ASN A 232 15.07 9.08 9.35
N LEU A 233 13.98 8.48 9.80
CA LEU A 233 13.63 7.08 9.48
C LEU A 233 12.66 6.97 8.30
N LEU A 234 12.01 8.07 7.91
CA LEU A 234 10.92 8.02 6.93
C LEU A 234 11.37 7.57 5.55
N GLU A 235 12.47 8.10 5.04
CA GLU A 235 12.97 7.73 3.71
C GLU A 235 13.32 6.24 3.64
N GLY A 236 14.03 5.72 4.64
CA GLY A 236 14.38 4.31 4.72
C GLY A 236 13.13 3.42 4.79
N TRP A 237 12.16 3.80 5.63
CA TRP A 237 10.90 3.08 5.72
C TRP A 237 10.11 3.11 4.40
N ALA A 238 10.02 4.25 3.74
CA ALA A 238 9.30 4.41 2.48
C ALA A 238 9.93 3.58 1.34
N LYS A 239 11.25 3.42 1.36
CA LYS A 239 12.03 2.60 0.41
C LYS A 239 12.24 1.15 0.86
N ASP A 240 11.48 0.68 1.84
CA ASP A 240 11.57 -0.69 2.38
C ASP A 240 12.95 -1.09 2.93
N GLN A 241 13.72 -0.12 3.40
CA GLN A 241 14.99 -0.37 4.06
C GLN A 241 14.79 -0.73 5.53
N SER A 242 15.68 -1.57 6.03
CA SER A 242 15.74 -1.93 7.45
C SER A 242 17.12 -1.56 7.99
N PHE A 243 17.20 -1.38 9.29
CA PHE A 243 18.45 -1.17 10.02
C PHE A 243 18.63 -2.22 11.11
N PRO A 244 19.87 -2.49 11.58
CA PRO A 244 20.13 -3.48 12.62
C PRO A 244 19.38 -3.16 13.92
N LEU A 245 18.75 -4.16 14.51
CA LEU A 245 18.20 -4.12 15.85
C LEU A 245 19.23 -4.74 16.80
N LEU A 246 20.10 -3.91 17.35
CA LEU A 246 21.23 -4.35 18.17
C LEU A 246 20.74 -4.82 19.56
N TYR A 247 21.31 -5.93 20.03
CA TYR A 247 20.94 -6.56 21.30
C TYR A 247 22.11 -6.70 22.28
N SER A 248 23.27 -7.20 21.82
CA SER A 248 24.40 -7.43 22.69
C SER A 248 24.99 -6.12 23.21
N ARG A 249 25.48 -6.16 24.46
CA ARG A 249 26.13 -4.98 25.07
C ARG A 249 27.28 -4.45 24.22
N GLU A 250 28.09 -5.32 23.67
CA GLU A 250 29.21 -4.95 22.78
C GLU A 250 28.73 -4.17 21.56
N LYS A 251 27.71 -4.68 20.85
CA LYS A 251 27.16 -4.01 19.67
C LYS A 251 26.53 -2.68 20.00
N ILE A 252 25.83 -2.58 21.12
CA ILE A 252 25.22 -1.35 21.62
C ILE A 252 26.31 -0.33 21.95
N GLU A 253 27.33 -0.72 22.76
CA GLU A 253 28.42 0.17 23.16
C GLU A 253 29.24 0.70 21.96
N ASN A 254 29.45 -0.13 20.94
CA ASN A 254 30.15 0.25 19.70
C ASN A 254 29.34 1.23 18.82
N ASN A 255 28.05 1.42 19.08
CA ASN A 255 27.15 2.29 18.30
C ASN A 255 26.55 3.43 19.15
N LEU A 256 27.08 3.69 20.35
CA LEU A 256 26.60 4.77 21.21
C LEU A 256 26.94 6.14 20.62
N ALA A 257 25.94 7.02 20.53
CA ALA A 257 26.14 8.44 20.27
C ALA A 257 26.36 9.22 21.57
N LEU A 258 25.72 8.79 22.68
CA LEU A 258 25.79 9.43 23.98
C LEU A 258 25.55 8.36 25.09
N LYS A 259 26.30 8.45 26.18
CA LYS A 259 26.06 7.70 27.41
C LYS A 259 25.78 8.70 28.53
N ILE A 260 24.71 8.46 29.27
CA ILE A 260 24.35 9.22 30.47
C ILE A 260 24.45 8.26 31.66
N ASP A 261 25.33 8.55 32.59
CA ASP A 261 25.41 7.85 33.87
C ASP A 261 24.46 8.58 34.85
N LEU A 262 23.51 7.86 35.42
CA LEU A 262 22.50 8.35 36.37
C LEU A 262 22.96 8.14 37.79
#